data_92d726e8cf5cc529b20fcecd5166783c
#
_entry.id   92d726e8cf5cc529b20fcecd5166783c
#
_cell.length_a   1.000
_cell.length_b   1.000
_cell.length_c   1.000
_cell.angle_alpha   90.00
_cell.angle_beta   90.00
_cell.angle_gamma   90.00
#
_symmetry.space_group_name_H-M   'P 1'
#
loop_
_entity.id
_entity.type
_entity.pdbx_description
1 polymer ?
#
loop_
_entity_poly.entity_id
_entity_poly.type
_entity_poly.pdbx_seq_one_letter_code
_entity_poly.pdbx_strand_id
1 'polypeptide(L)'
;MLQHIVMMKLKAVAAELKKERLEKLASLLNDLKNHIPALQKMEVGLNFSTRPTAMDLVLSSSFKDEVGLEEYRVHLKHVEVLTYIKEVVEEARVVDYWV
;
A
#
# COMPACT_ATOMS: atom_id res chain seq x y z
N MET A 1 -1.90 13.78 -13.63
CA MET A 1 -2.05 13.13 -12.31
C MET A 1 -0.74 12.43 -11.94
N LEU A 2 -0.39 12.52 -10.69
CA LEU A 2 0.75 11.79 -10.13
C LEU A 2 0.28 10.41 -9.69
N GLN A 3 0.94 9.36 -10.18
CA GLN A 3 0.70 7.97 -9.78
C GLN A 3 1.76 7.53 -8.79
N HIS A 4 1.32 6.93 -7.71
CA HIS A 4 2.18 6.40 -6.65
C HIS A 4 1.92 4.89 -6.55
N ILE A 5 2.90 4.09 -6.94
CA ILE A 5 2.78 2.63 -6.96
C ILE A 5 3.74 2.03 -5.94
N VAL A 6 3.22 1.18 -5.08
CA VAL A 6 4.04 0.47 -4.09
C VAL A 6 3.74 -1.02 -4.18
N MET A 7 4.79 -1.82 -4.28
CA MET A 7 4.69 -3.27 -4.19
C MET A 7 5.30 -3.71 -2.87
N MET A 8 4.64 -4.63 -2.19
CA MET A 8 5.06 -5.09 -0.87
C MET A 8 5.17 -6.61 -0.80
N LYS A 9 6.19 -7.07 -0.08
CA LYS A 9 6.38 -8.47 0.25
C LYS A 9 6.28 -8.61 1.76
N LEU A 10 5.45 -9.53 2.24
CA LEU A 10 5.29 -9.78 3.66
C LEU A 10 6.40 -10.69 4.21
N LYS A 11 6.68 -10.57 5.49
CA LYS A 11 7.58 -11.46 6.21
C LYS A 11 7.07 -12.89 6.10
N ALA A 12 7.99 -13.85 6.03
CA ALA A 12 7.67 -15.28 5.95
C ALA A 12 6.96 -15.74 7.22
N VAL A 13 5.75 -16.26 7.07
CA VAL A 13 4.94 -16.85 8.14
C VAL A 13 4.10 -17.98 7.54
N ALA A 14 3.38 -18.72 8.39
CA ALA A 14 2.45 -19.74 7.93
C ALA A 14 1.40 -19.16 6.96
N ALA A 15 0.97 -19.94 5.97
CA ALA A 15 0.08 -19.48 4.90
C ALA A 15 -1.21 -18.83 5.40
N GLU A 16 -1.83 -19.40 6.43
CA GLU A 16 -3.07 -18.83 6.99
C GLU A 16 -2.85 -17.48 7.64
N LEU A 17 -1.77 -17.31 8.37
CA LEU A 17 -1.41 -16.04 9.00
C LEU A 17 -1.06 -15.00 7.94
N LYS A 18 -0.36 -15.39 6.89
CA LYS A 18 -0.05 -14.52 5.77
C LYS A 18 -1.32 -14.00 5.11
N LYS A 19 -2.29 -14.87 4.89
CA LYS A 19 -3.59 -14.52 4.32
C LYS A 19 -4.31 -13.48 5.18
N GLU A 20 -4.37 -13.71 6.50
CA GLU A 20 -4.97 -12.76 7.44
C GLU A 20 -4.29 -11.38 7.39
N ARG A 21 -2.96 -11.38 7.36
CA ARG A 21 -2.19 -10.13 7.31
C ARG A 21 -2.39 -9.37 6.01
N LEU A 22 -2.46 -10.08 4.87
CA LEU A 22 -2.76 -9.48 3.57
C LEU A 22 -4.14 -8.86 3.54
N GLU A 23 -5.15 -9.57 4.03
CA GLU A 23 -6.52 -9.06 4.08
C GLU A 23 -6.63 -7.83 4.98
N LYS A 24 -6.00 -7.86 6.14
CA LYS A 24 -5.97 -6.71 7.06
C LYS A 24 -5.27 -5.52 6.43
N LEU A 25 -4.10 -5.74 5.83
CA LEU A 25 -3.34 -4.67 5.18
C LEU A 25 -4.12 -4.05 4.03
N ALA A 26 -4.74 -4.87 3.18
CA ALA A 26 -5.58 -4.39 2.09
C ALA A 26 -6.74 -3.54 2.60
N SER A 27 -7.39 -3.97 3.67
CA SER A 27 -8.50 -3.23 4.29
C SER A 27 -8.04 -1.88 4.83
N LEU A 28 -6.92 -1.85 5.55
CA LEU A 28 -6.36 -0.61 6.10
C LEU A 28 -5.98 0.37 5.00
N LEU A 29 -5.36 -0.12 3.93
CA LEU A 29 -4.95 0.72 2.79
C LEU A 29 -6.17 1.26 2.03
N ASN A 30 -7.16 0.41 1.76
CA ASN A 30 -8.38 0.84 1.07
C ASN A 30 -9.18 1.88 1.86
N ASP A 31 -9.15 1.81 3.18
CA ASP A 31 -9.86 2.75 4.04
C ASP A 31 -9.25 4.16 4.01
N LEU A 32 -7.98 4.30 3.63
CA LEU A 32 -7.31 5.59 3.59
C LEU A 32 -8.03 6.62 2.72
N LYS A 33 -8.64 6.19 1.63
CA LYS A 33 -9.40 7.09 0.75
C LYS A 33 -10.59 7.76 1.44
N ASN A 34 -11.09 7.17 2.52
CA ASN A 34 -12.20 7.71 3.29
C ASN A 34 -11.76 8.80 4.27
N HIS A 35 -10.46 8.96 4.48
CA HIS A 35 -9.90 9.86 5.48
C HIS A 35 -8.97 10.93 4.93
N ILE A 36 -8.38 10.70 3.76
CA ILE A 36 -7.34 11.59 3.20
C ILE A 36 -7.84 12.24 1.92
N PRO A 37 -8.29 13.53 2.00
CA PRO A 37 -8.84 14.23 0.82
C PRO A 37 -7.89 14.34 -0.37
N ALA A 38 -6.58 14.42 -0.12
CA ALA A 38 -5.57 14.52 -1.19
C ALA A 38 -5.48 13.25 -2.03
N LEU A 39 -5.92 12.11 -1.49
CA LEU A 39 -5.91 10.82 -2.18
C LEU A 39 -7.08 10.74 -3.15
N GLN A 40 -6.78 10.80 -4.46
CA GLN A 40 -7.80 10.83 -5.52
C GLN A 40 -8.30 9.42 -5.85
N LYS A 41 -7.39 8.46 -5.92
CA LYS A 41 -7.68 7.06 -6.19
C LYS A 41 -6.82 6.16 -5.33
N MET A 42 -7.38 5.04 -4.92
CA MET A 42 -6.64 3.98 -4.23
C MET A 42 -7.16 2.64 -4.71
N GLU A 43 -6.26 1.82 -5.23
CA GLU A 43 -6.55 0.45 -5.60
C GLU A 43 -5.51 -0.45 -4.95
N VAL A 44 -5.97 -1.52 -4.33
CA VAL A 44 -5.10 -2.52 -3.71
C VAL A 44 -5.33 -3.85 -4.41
N GLY A 45 -4.24 -4.41 -4.96
CA GLY A 45 -4.27 -5.72 -5.61
C GLY A 45 -3.50 -6.74 -4.79
N LEU A 46 -4.09 -7.91 -4.61
CA LEU A 46 -3.42 -9.05 -3.97
C LEU A 46 -2.87 -9.98 -5.04
N ASN A 47 -1.61 -10.37 -4.89
CA ASN A 47 -0.94 -11.24 -5.84
C ASN A 47 -1.52 -12.66 -5.83
N PHE A 48 -1.66 -13.25 -7.00
CA PHE A 48 -2.04 -14.67 -7.14
C PHE A 48 -0.91 -15.52 -7.74
N SER A 49 0.15 -14.86 -8.25
CA SER A 49 1.25 -15.55 -8.91
C SER A 49 2.12 -16.32 -7.92
N THR A 50 2.62 -17.46 -8.36
CA THR A 50 3.55 -18.28 -7.58
C THR A 50 5.01 -18.12 -8.01
N ARG A 51 5.30 -17.17 -8.90
CA ARG A 51 6.66 -16.89 -9.36
C ARG A 51 7.55 -16.45 -8.20
N PRO A 52 8.81 -16.88 -8.16
CA PRO A 52 9.74 -16.47 -7.10
C PRO A 52 9.97 -14.97 -7.01
N THR A 53 9.80 -14.24 -8.13
CA THR A 53 9.98 -12.78 -8.19
C THR A 53 8.72 -11.99 -7.84
N ALA A 54 7.59 -12.67 -7.61
CA ALA A 54 6.33 -12.00 -7.32
C ALA A 54 6.33 -11.39 -5.92
N MET A 55 5.82 -10.16 -5.83
CA MET A 55 5.53 -9.51 -4.56
C MET A 55 4.14 -9.96 -4.09
N ASP A 56 3.74 -9.62 -2.88
CA ASP A 56 2.49 -10.12 -2.31
C ASP A 56 1.30 -9.19 -2.53
N LEU A 57 1.56 -7.90 -2.66
CA LEU A 57 0.52 -6.89 -2.75
C LEU A 57 1.02 -5.70 -3.54
N VAL A 58 0.11 -5.04 -4.26
CA VAL A 58 0.38 -3.76 -4.89
C VAL A 58 -0.66 -2.75 -4.43
N LEU A 59 -0.22 -1.53 -4.16
CA LEU A 59 -1.13 -0.42 -4.05
C LEU A 59 -0.85 0.56 -5.18
N SER A 60 -1.91 1.04 -5.80
CA SER A 60 -1.87 2.04 -6.85
C SER A 60 -2.72 3.22 -6.40
N SER A 61 -2.10 4.37 -6.23
CA SER A 61 -2.79 5.56 -5.77
C SER A 61 -2.48 6.76 -6.66
N SER A 62 -3.39 7.72 -6.68
CA SER A 62 -3.27 8.91 -7.53
C SER A 62 -3.46 10.17 -6.73
N PHE A 63 -2.68 11.19 -7.08
CA PHE A 63 -2.72 12.52 -6.47
C PHE A 63 -2.70 13.59 -7.55
N LYS A 64 -3.20 14.77 -7.23
CA LYS A 64 -3.17 15.89 -8.15
C LYS A 64 -1.73 16.31 -8.46
N ASP A 65 -0.88 16.35 -7.44
CA ASP A 65 0.50 16.82 -7.52
C ASP A 65 1.33 16.30 -6.34
N GLU A 66 2.60 16.72 -6.30
CA GLU A 66 3.53 16.34 -5.24
C GLU A 66 3.09 16.84 -3.86
N VAL A 67 2.42 17.98 -3.80
CA VAL A 67 1.89 18.51 -2.52
C VAL A 67 0.84 17.56 -1.96
N GLY A 68 -0.05 17.06 -2.81
CA GLY A 68 -1.06 16.07 -2.41
C GLY A 68 -0.44 14.76 -1.93
N LEU A 69 0.60 14.29 -2.61
CA LEU A 69 1.32 13.08 -2.17
C LEU A 69 1.96 13.30 -0.80
N GLU A 70 2.57 14.46 -0.57
CA GLU A 70 3.17 14.76 0.73
C GLU A 70 2.13 14.88 1.85
N GLU A 71 0.98 15.47 1.58
CA GLU A 71 -0.13 15.51 2.53
C GLU A 71 -0.57 14.10 2.95
N TYR A 72 -0.62 13.17 1.99
CA TYR A 72 -0.91 11.77 2.23
C TYR A 72 0.17 11.12 3.11
N ARG A 73 1.44 11.33 2.76
CA ARG A 73 2.56 10.70 3.47
C ARG A 73 2.58 11.03 4.96
N VAL A 74 2.27 12.28 5.31
CA VAL A 74 2.33 12.76 6.70
C VAL A 74 1.00 12.69 7.42
N HIS A 75 -0.08 12.33 6.73
CA HIS A 75 -1.40 12.24 7.35
C HIS A 75 -1.43 11.20 8.47
N LEU A 76 -2.08 11.54 9.59
CA LEU A 76 -2.15 10.65 10.76
C LEU A 76 -2.65 9.25 10.41
N LYS A 77 -3.67 9.14 9.57
CA LYS A 77 -4.21 7.85 9.15
C LYS A 77 -3.20 7.00 8.38
N HIS A 78 -2.40 7.62 7.53
CA HIS A 78 -1.32 6.93 6.83
C HIS A 78 -0.23 6.49 7.80
N VAL A 79 0.15 7.36 8.74
CA VAL A 79 1.16 7.04 9.76
C VAL A 79 0.70 5.85 10.62
N GLU A 80 -0.57 5.76 10.96
CA GLU A 80 -1.13 4.61 11.68
C GLU A 80 -0.96 3.30 10.89
N VAL A 81 -1.23 3.34 9.59
CA VAL A 81 -1.06 2.16 8.71
C VAL A 81 0.41 1.78 8.60
N LEU A 82 1.32 2.75 8.56
CA LEU A 82 2.77 2.49 8.52
C LEU A 82 3.23 1.66 9.72
N THR A 83 2.61 1.84 10.88
CA THR A 83 2.92 1.04 12.07
C THR A 83 2.68 -0.45 11.81
N TYR A 84 1.55 -0.77 11.20
CA TYR A 84 1.24 -2.15 10.83
C TYR A 84 2.15 -2.66 9.70
N ILE A 85 2.43 -1.83 8.71
CA ILE A 85 3.35 -2.17 7.62
C ILE A 85 4.72 -2.57 8.17
N LYS A 86 5.28 -1.80 9.09
CA LYS A 86 6.56 -2.11 9.73
C LYS A 86 6.56 -3.45 10.45
N GLU A 87 5.42 -3.83 10.99
CA GLU A 87 5.26 -5.10 11.68
C GLU A 87 5.27 -6.30 10.73
N VAL A 88 4.60 -6.21 9.59
CA VAL A 88 4.32 -7.37 8.74
C VAL A 88 5.05 -7.39 7.40
N VAL A 89 5.55 -6.27 6.90
CA VAL A 89 6.20 -6.15 5.58
C VAL A 89 7.70 -6.30 5.70
N GLU A 90 8.26 -7.17 4.86
CA GLU A 90 9.71 -7.39 4.75
C GLU A 90 10.35 -6.42 3.76
N GLU A 91 9.70 -6.17 2.63
CA GLU A 91 10.24 -5.39 1.53
C GLU A 91 9.15 -4.56 0.87
N ALA A 92 9.46 -3.32 0.54
CA ALA A 92 8.59 -2.45 -0.25
C ALA A 92 9.40 -1.77 -1.34
N ARG A 93 8.80 -1.65 -2.53
CA ARG A 93 9.39 -0.97 -3.70
C ARG A 93 8.40 0.05 -4.21
N VAL A 94 8.91 1.23 -4.54
CA VAL A 94 8.08 2.39 -4.91
C VAL A 94 8.47 2.91 -6.27
N VAL A 95 7.48 3.34 -7.06
CA VAL A 95 7.69 4.17 -8.23
C VAL A 95 6.62 5.26 -8.27
N ASP A 96 7.05 6.49 -8.52
CA ASP A 96 6.17 7.64 -8.66
C ASP A 96 6.36 8.22 -10.05
N TYR A 97 5.26 8.40 -10.80
CA TYR A 97 5.35 8.90 -12.17
C TYR A 97 4.10 9.71 -12.54
N TRP A 98 4.25 10.52 -13.56
CA TRP A 98 3.16 11.35 -14.08
C TRP A 98 2.46 10.66 -15.25
N VAL A 99 1.14 10.77 -15.27
CA VAL A 99 0.30 10.36 -16.40
C VAL A 99 -0.53 11.52 -16.94
#